data_996a6732f421dd7022b275851096484a
#
_entry.id   996a6732f421dd7022b275851096484a
#
_cell.length_a   1.000
_cell.length_b   1.000
_cell.length_c   1.000
_cell.angle_alpha   90.00
_cell.angle_beta   90.00
_cell.angle_gamma   90.00
#
_symmetry.space_group_name_H-M   'P 1'
#
loop_
_entity.id
_entity.type
_entity.pdbx_description
1 polymer ?
#
loop_
_entity_poly.entity_id
_entity_poly.type
_entity_poly.pdbx_seq_one_letter_code
_entity_poly.pdbx_strand_id
1 'polypeptide(L)'
;MINLNKTIDGLISNGTVEHIAVRVGKRDDVICDVFRGDVCETTLFDMASVTKIMVTTSLALIALDKGLLQLNDTVDKFYTTDKSLSVKNLLTHTMGIGHKPLNKEGNTYENIAEKILDIPSDIPIGTDVLYSCPGFILLGKILEKIFGEPLNKCFDELVAKPLGLNNTSFLPMDTSNAVNSNLNEDKRGIVNDYNCQFLGGVAGNAGLFSNIYDITKYVSFIQNRGKPLFSEETFLLAAHNHTMGMRESRGLGFLYVDDGYNQTGGLFSQ
;
A
#
# COMPACT_ATOMS: atom_id res chain seq x y z
N MET A 1 -4.00 21.34 -24.86
CA MET A 1 -3.67 21.45 -23.42
C MET A 1 -4.91 21.06 -22.63
N ILE A 2 -4.83 20.00 -21.82
CA ILE A 2 -5.96 19.57 -20.97
C ILE A 2 -6.19 20.68 -19.93
N ASN A 3 -7.41 21.20 -19.86
CA ASN A 3 -7.76 22.15 -18.81
C ASN A 3 -8.12 21.38 -17.55
N LEU A 4 -7.15 21.21 -16.64
CA LEU A 4 -7.27 20.45 -15.40
C LEU A 4 -8.51 20.86 -14.59
N ASN A 5 -8.73 22.15 -14.37
CA ASN A 5 -9.90 22.64 -13.63
C ASN A 5 -11.21 22.19 -14.28
N LYS A 6 -11.35 22.36 -15.59
CA LYS A 6 -12.56 21.95 -16.31
C LYS A 6 -12.81 20.44 -16.21
N THR A 7 -11.75 19.63 -16.26
CA THR A 7 -11.87 18.18 -16.11
C THR A 7 -12.34 17.81 -14.69
N ILE A 8 -11.72 18.41 -13.66
CA ILE A 8 -12.08 18.17 -12.26
C ILE A 8 -13.51 18.66 -11.97
N ASP A 9 -13.87 19.86 -12.42
CA ASP A 9 -15.22 20.40 -12.26
C ASP A 9 -16.26 19.49 -12.93
N GLY A 10 -15.91 18.85 -14.05
CA GLY A 10 -16.75 17.85 -14.72
C GLY A 10 -16.96 16.60 -13.89
N LEU A 11 -15.93 16.10 -13.22
CA LEU A 11 -16.02 14.90 -12.35
C LEU A 11 -16.90 15.13 -11.13
N ILE A 12 -16.85 16.33 -10.55
CA ILE A 12 -17.73 16.74 -9.44
C ILE A 12 -19.17 16.91 -9.92
N SER A 13 -19.37 17.66 -11.01
CA SER A 13 -20.71 18.03 -11.48
C SER A 13 -21.53 16.84 -12.01
N ASN A 14 -20.87 15.80 -12.53
CA ASN A 14 -21.53 14.58 -12.98
C ASN A 14 -21.66 13.51 -11.89
N GLY A 15 -21.20 13.79 -10.65
CA GLY A 15 -21.29 12.88 -9.51
C GLY A 15 -20.31 11.70 -9.55
N THR A 16 -19.28 11.74 -10.42
CA THR A 16 -18.25 10.68 -10.46
C THR A 16 -17.47 10.62 -9.15
N VAL A 17 -17.14 11.79 -8.59
CA VAL A 17 -16.50 11.94 -7.27
C VAL A 17 -17.14 13.10 -6.51
N GLU A 18 -17.18 13.02 -5.18
CA GLU A 18 -17.71 14.10 -4.33
C GLU A 18 -16.59 15.02 -3.83
N HIS A 19 -15.43 14.45 -3.58
CA HIS A 19 -14.27 15.12 -3.02
C HIS A 19 -13.04 14.80 -3.83
N ILE A 20 -12.21 15.80 -4.11
CA ILE A 20 -10.99 15.60 -4.86
C ILE A 20 -9.90 16.59 -4.41
N ALA A 21 -8.72 16.09 -4.15
CA ALA A 21 -7.50 16.85 -3.94
C ALA A 21 -6.48 16.42 -4.99
N VAL A 22 -6.00 17.34 -5.79
CA VAL A 22 -5.01 17.09 -6.84
C VAL A 22 -3.84 18.05 -6.66
N ARG A 23 -2.64 17.52 -6.70
CA ARG A 23 -1.40 18.27 -6.82
C ARG A 23 -0.67 17.86 -8.09
N VAL A 24 -0.29 18.84 -8.88
CA VAL A 24 0.58 18.65 -10.04
C VAL A 24 1.91 19.31 -9.75
N GLY A 25 2.98 18.54 -9.94
CA GLY A 25 4.34 19.02 -9.71
C GLY A 25 5.33 18.42 -10.71
N LYS A 26 6.52 18.99 -10.73
CA LYS A 26 7.67 18.47 -11.46
C LYS A 26 8.89 18.55 -10.57
N ARG A 27 9.39 17.39 -10.12
CA ARG A 27 10.39 17.28 -9.05
C ARG A 27 9.85 17.98 -7.79
N ASP A 28 10.59 18.95 -7.25
CA ASP A 28 10.22 19.67 -6.03
C ASP A 28 9.31 20.91 -6.30
N ASP A 29 9.09 21.24 -7.57
CA ASP A 29 8.26 22.39 -7.95
C ASP A 29 6.79 21.99 -8.01
N VAL A 30 5.95 22.62 -7.18
CA VAL A 30 4.49 22.52 -7.26
C VAL A 30 3.99 23.47 -8.35
N ILE A 31 3.32 22.94 -9.35
CA ILE A 31 2.76 23.71 -10.48
C ILE A 31 1.37 24.23 -10.09
N CYS A 32 0.52 23.38 -9.53
CA CYS A 32 -0.80 23.77 -9.04
C CYS A 32 -1.37 22.75 -8.07
N ASP A 33 -2.25 23.23 -7.19
CA ASP A 33 -3.14 22.48 -6.35
C ASP A 33 -4.58 22.76 -6.72
N VAL A 34 -5.41 21.73 -6.73
CA VAL A 34 -6.85 21.85 -6.97
C VAL A 34 -7.60 21.06 -5.93
N PHE A 35 -8.52 21.71 -5.23
CA PHE A 35 -9.40 21.09 -4.23
C PHE A 35 -10.84 21.33 -4.66
N ARG A 36 -11.69 20.30 -4.62
CA ARG A 36 -13.13 20.39 -4.90
C ARG A 36 -13.89 19.48 -3.95
N GLY A 37 -15.14 19.88 -3.64
CA GLY A 37 -15.91 19.28 -2.55
C GLY A 37 -15.50 19.87 -1.21
N ASP A 38 -15.90 19.22 -0.11
CA ASP A 38 -15.59 19.69 1.25
C ASP A 38 -14.20 19.16 1.67
N VAL A 39 -13.14 19.64 0.99
CA VAL A 39 -11.75 19.23 1.24
C VAL A 39 -10.79 20.40 1.08
N CYS A 40 -9.70 20.34 1.84
CA CYS A 40 -8.57 21.25 1.78
C CYS A 40 -7.23 20.49 1.83
N GLU A 41 -6.15 21.23 1.91
CA GLU A 41 -4.80 20.67 1.92
C GLU A 41 -4.49 19.74 3.12
N THR A 42 -5.20 19.91 4.23
CA THR A 42 -4.99 19.11 5.45
C THR A 42 -5.98 17.96 5.57
N THR A 43 -6.94 17.86 4.66
CA THR A 43 -7.97 16.82 4.71
C THR A 43 -7.37 15.43 4.58
N LEU A 44 -7.75 14.54 5.50
CA LEU A 44 -7.32 13.16 5.52
C LEU A 44 -8.20 12.31 4.61
N PHE A 45 -7.55 11.47 3.83
CA PHE A 45 -8.17 10.45 2.99
C PHE A 45 -7.78 9.06 3.49
N ASP A 46 -8.72 8.13 3.47
CA ASP A 46 -8.39 6.70 3.56
C ASP A 46 -7.56 6.32 2.33
N MET A 47 -6.34 5.90 2.55
CA MET A 47 -5.40 5.53 1.49
C MET A 47 -5.70 4.17 0.89
N ALA A 48 -6.67 3.45 1.45
CA ALA A 48 -7.07 2.12 0.98
C ALA A 48 -5.84 1.25 0.65
N SER A 49 -5.80 0.68 -0.53
CA SER A 49 -4.69 -0.18 -0.98
C SER A 49 -3.37 0.54 -1.26
N VAL A 50 -3.33 1.87 -1.30
CA VAL A 50 -2.06 2.61 -1.32
C VAL A 50 -1.23 2.34 -0.07
N THR A 51 -1.88 1.92 1.04
CA THR A 51 -1.23 1.38 2.24
C THR A 51 -0.23 0.27 1.92
N LYS A 52 -0.53 -0.62 0.96
CA LYS A 52 0.39 -1.69 0.54
C LYS A 52 1.74 -1.14 0.11
N ILE A 53 1.73 -0.02 -0.61
CA ILE A 53 2.93 0.62 -1.15
C ILE A 53 3.62 1.44 -0.07
N MET A 54 2.89 2.36 0.56
CA MET A 54 3.46 3.31 1.52
C MET A 54 3.98 2.61 2.78
N VAL A 55 3.31 1.56 3.23
CA VAL A 55 3.66 0.85 4.46
C VAL A 55 4.41 -0.45 4.16
N THR A 56 3.69 -1.45 3.67
CA THR A 56 4.18 -2.83 3.64
C THR A 56 5.35 -3.00 2.67
N THR A 57 5.24 -2.44 1.46
CA THR A 57 6.35 -2.47 0.50
C THR A 57 7.54 -1.66 1.00
N SER A 58 7.35 -0.44 1.51
CA SER A 58 8.46 0.36 2.05
C SER A 58 9.21 -0.35 3.17
N LEU A 59 8.49 -0.95 4.13
CA LEU A 59 9.09 -1.73 5.21
C LEU A 59 9.80 -2.99 4.71
N ALA A 60 9.22 -3.69 3.73
CA ALA A 60 9.86 -4.85 3.12
C ALA A 60 11.16 -4.47 2.40
N LEU A 61 11.17 -3.35 1.65
CA LEU A 61 12.38 -2.85 0.98
C LEU A 61 13.44 -2.40 1.99
N ILE A 62 13.05 -1.76 3.10
CA ILE A 62 13.97 -1.44 4.20
C ILE A 62 14.57 -2.73 4.81
N ALA A 63 13.75 -3.77 5.00
CA ALA A 63 14.23 -5.04 5.54
C ALA A 63 15.18 -5.76 4.56
N LEU A 64 14.89 -5.72 3.26
CA LEU A 64 15.77 -6.23 2.20
C LEU A 64 17.11 -5.48 2.17
N ASP A 65 17.08 -4.15 2.17
CA ASP A 65 18.26 -3.29 2.14
C ASP A 65 19.19 -3.51 3.35
N LYS A 66 18.59 -3.77 4.51
CA LYS A 66 19.32 -4.08 5.74
C LYS A 66 19.75 -5.55 5.84
N GLY A 67 19.43 -6.40 4.88
CA GLY A 67 19.72 -7.84 4.93
C GLY A 67 18.95 -8.63 5.99
N LEU A 68 17.88 -8.06 6.55
CA LEU A 68 17.00 -8.72 7.51
C LEU A 68 16.01 -9.68 6.84
N LEU A 69 15.80 -9.52 5.55
CA LEU A 69 14.89 -10.27 4.71
C LEU A 69 15.55 -10.52 3.35
N GLN A 70 15.19 -11.63 2.70
CA GLN A 70 15.57 -11.92 1.32
C GLN A 70 14.31 -12.25 0.49
N LEU A 71 14.32 -11.93 -0.79
CA LEU A 71 13.18 -12.21 -1.69
C LEU A 71 12.81 -13.68 -1.74
N ASN A 72 13.80 -14.56 -1.66
CA ASN A 72 13.62 -16.01 -1.70
C ASN A 72 13.41 -16.62 -0.30
N ASP A 73 13.35 -15.82 0.75
CA ASP A 73 12.95 -16.32 2.06
C ASP A 73 11.54 -16.89 1.97
N THR A 74 11.39 -18.11 2.43
CA THR A 74 10.12 -18.82 2.46
C THR A 74 9.36 -18.51 3.74
N VAL A 75 8.04 -18.50 3.65
CA VAL A 75 7.16 -18.12 4.77
C VAL A 75 7.29 -19.07 5.96
N ASP A 76 7.73 -20.31 5.74
CA ASP A 76 7.99 -21.29 6.79
C ASP A 76 9.10 -20.88 7.78
N LYS A 77 9.95 -19.90 7.42
CA LYS A 77 10.89 -19.27 8.37
C LYS A 77 10.17 -18.47 9.47
N PHE A 78 8.94 -18.06 9.24
CA PHE A 78 8.18 -17.18 10.13
C PHE A 78 6.94 -17.83 10.71
N TYR A 79 6.27 -18.70 9.95
CA TYR A 79 5.03 -19.39 10.30
C TYR A 79 5.04 -20.83 9.82
N THR A 80 4.54 -21.76 10.62
CA THR A 80 4.42 -23.15 10.21
C THR A 80 3.49 -23.29 9.02
N THR A 81 4.00 -23.82 7.91
CA THR A 81 3.24 -24.06 6.68
C THR A 81 3.97 -25.08 5.80
N ASP A 82 3.22 -25.82 5.01
CA ASP A 82 3.72 -26.70 3.95
C ASP A 82 3.74 -26.02 2.57
N LYS A 83 3.26 -24.76 2.49
CA LYS A 83 3.25 -24.01 1.24
C LYS A 83 4.64 -23.53 0.89
N SER A 84 5.09 -23.84 -0.32
CA SER A 84 6.30 -23.26 -0.91
C SER A 84 6.02 -21.81 -1.36
N LEU A 85 5.92 -20.90 -0.40
CA LEU A 85 5.55 -19.50 -0.57
C LEU A 85 6.71 -18.61 -0.14
N SER A 86 7.20 -17.77 -1.04
CA SER A 86 8.30 -16.84 -0.77
C SER A 86 7.81 -15.41 -0.54
N VAL A 87 8.66 -14.58 0.08
CA VAL A 87 8.45 -13.13 0.20
C VAL A 87 8.22 -12.48 -1.16
N LYS A 88 8.95 -12.92 -2.19
CA LYS A 88 8.74 -12.48 -3.57
C LYS A 88 7.30 -12.72 -4.01
N ASN A 89 6.73 -13.89 -3.75
CA ASN A 89 5.34 -14.19 -4.13
C ASN A 89 4.32 -13.26 -3.46
N LEU A 90 4.57 -12.84 -2.23
CA LEU A 90 3.72 -11.87 -1.53
C LEU A 90 3.80 -10.50 -2.17
N LEU A 91 5.02 -9.98 -2.41
CA LEU A 91 5.25 -8.66 -3.01
C LEU A 91 4.78 -8.55 -4.45
N THR A 92 4.73 -9.65 -5.20
CA THR A 92 4.34 -9.66 -6.62
C THR A 92 2.92 -10.14 -6.87
N HIS A 93 2.14 -10.38 -5.80
CA HIS A 93 0.79 -10.94 -5.91
C HIS A 93 0.73 -12.29 -6.62
N THR A 94 1.75 -13.14 -6.47
CA THR A 94 1.81 -14.48 -7.06
C THR A 94 1.67 -15.59 -6.02
N MET A 95 1.10 -15.29 -4.83
CA MET A 95 0.86 -16.29 -3.79
C MET A 95 -0.26 -17.30 -4.14
N GLY A 96 -0.99 -17.08 -5.24
CA GLY A 96 -2.04 -17.97 -5.69
C GLY A 96 -3.38 -17.83 -4.98
N ILE A 97 -3.53 -16.90 -4.04
CA ILE A 97 -4.78 -16.62 -3.31
C ILE A 97 -5.20 -15.18 -3.61
N GLY A 98 -6.40 -15.01 -4.19
CA GLY A 98 -6.98 -13.71 -4.49
C GLY A 98 -7.55 -13.01 -3.27
N HIS A 99 -8.39 -12.01 -3.52
CA HIS A 99 -9.10 -11.33 -2.45
C HIS A 99 -10.08 -12.28 -1.76
N LYS A 100 -9.99 -12.42 -0.44
CA LYS A 100 -10.86 -13.24 0.39
C LYS A 100 -11.29 -12.46 1.63
N PRO A 101 -12.55 -12.62 2.09
CA PRO A 101 -12.96 -12.12 3.41
C PRO A 101 -12.30 -12.94 4.51
N LEU A 102 -11.75 -12.24 5.50
CA LEU A 102 -11.03 -12.85 6.63
C LEU A 102 -11.81 -12.76 7.94
N ASN A 103 -12.94 -12.07 7.98
CA ASN A 103 -13.83 -11.92 9.14
C ASN A 103 -14.66 -13.20 9.40
N LYS A 104 -13.97 -14.32 9.64
CA LYS A 104 -14.59 -15.62 9.91
C LYS A 104 -14.48 -15.96 11.39
N GLU A 105 -15.41 -16.78 11.87
CA GLU A 105 -15.39 -17.29 13.22
C GLU A 105 -14.05 -17.97 13.54
N GLY A 106 -13.47 -17.65 14.69
CA GLY A 106 -12.18 -18.16 15.15
C GLY A 106 -10.96 -17.44 14.55
N ASN A 107 -11.13 -16.49 13.61
CA ASN A 107 -10.03 -15.65 13.16
C ASN A 107 -9.86 -14.46 14.11
N THR A 108 -8.62 -14.09 14.39
CA THR A 108 -8.25 -12.92 15.20
C THR A 108 -7.01 -12.26 14.60
N TYR A 109 -6.66 -11.07 15.07
CA TYR A 109 -5.41 -10.42 14.65
C TYR A 109 -4.17 -11.28 14.93
N GLU A 110 -4.15 -12.01 16.04
CA GLU A 110 -3.02 -12.83 16.48
C GLU A 110 -2.81 -14.05 15.58
N ASN A 111 -3.90 -14.71 15.16
CA ASN A 111 -3.82 -15.95 14.37
C ASN A 111 -4.05 -15.75 12.85
N ILE A 112 -4.20 -14.51 12.39
CA ILE A 112 -4.60 -14.25 11.00
C ILE A 112 -3.58 -14.76 9.98
N ALA A 113 -2.30 -14.77 10.33
CA ALA A 113 -1.25 -15.28 9.43
C ALA A 113 -1.42 -16.77 9.14
N GLU A 114 -1.63 -17.58 10.19
CA GLU A 114 -1.89 -19.01 10.08
C GLU A 114 -3.20 -19.27 9.31
N LYS A 115 -4.24 -18.48 9.61
CA LYS A 115 -5.53 -18.58 8.91
C LYS A 115 -5.45 -18.25 7.42
N ILE A 116 -4.59 -17.31 7.02
CA ILE A 116 -4.31 -17.02 5.62
C ILE A 116 -3.58 -18.21 4.97
N LEU A 117 -2.64 -18.79 5.67
CA LEU A 117 -1.89 -19.97 5.18
C LEU A 117 -2.77 -21.22 5.03
N ASP A 118 -3.83 -21.36 5.82
CA ASP A 118 -4.83 -22.43 5.68
C ASP A 118 -5.76 -22.28 4.46
N ILE A 119 -5.83 -21.08 3.83
CA ILE A 119 -6.71 -20.85 2.67
C ILE A 119 -6.17 -21.65 1.48
N PRO A 120 -6.98 -22.48 0.82
CA PRO A 120 -6.59 -23.15 -0.42
C PRO A 120 -6.25 -22.13 -1.52
N SER A 121 -5.21 -22.42 -2.30
CA SER A 121 -4.83 -21.58 -3.43
C SER A 121 -5.89 -21.66 -4.55
N ASP A 122 -6.23 -20.51 -5.11
CA ASP A 122 -7.14 -20.41 -6.30
C ASP A 122 -6.41 -20.83 -7.58
N ILE A 123 -5.10 -20.56 -7.64
CA ILE A 123 -4.18 -20.96 -8.71
C ILE A 123 -2.85 -21.42 -8.09
N PRO A 124 -2.03 -22.21 -8.81
CA PRO A 124 -0.72 -22.60 -8.28
C PRO A 124 0.18 -21.40 -7.95
N ILE A 125 0.91 -21.48 -6.84
CA ILE A 125 1.83 -20.42 -6.37
C ILE A 125 2.89 -20.15 -7.43
N GLY A 126 3.13 -18.88 -7.72
CA GLY A 126 4.18 -18.43 -8.64
C GLY A 126 3.86 -18.58 -10.13
N THR A 127 2.65 -19.05 -10.50
CA THR A 127 2.30 -19.29 -11.92
C THR A 127 1.68 -18.08 -12.62
N ASP A 128 0.97 -17.23 -11.89
CA ASP A 128 0.36 -16.02 -12.44
C ASP A 128 0.10 -14.99 -11.35
N VAL A 129 -0.15 -13.75 -11.76
CA VAL A 129 -0.52 -12.65 -10.86
C VAL A 129 -2.00 -12.75 -10.51
N LEU A 130 -2.29 -12.77 -9.21
CA LEU A 130 -3.64 -12.69 -8.66
C LEU A 130 -3.63 -11.72 -7.47
N TYR A 131 -4.17 -10.52 -7.67
CA TYR A 131 -4.15 -9.46 -6.66
C TYR A 131 -4.66 -9.96 -5.31
N SER A 132 -3.83 -9.85 -4.26
CA SER A 132 -4.04 -10.50 -2.97
C SER A 132 -3.93 -9.52 -1.80
N CYS A 133 -5.06 -9.19 -1.16
CA CYS A 133 -5.06 -8.53 0.15
C CYS A 133 -4.54 -9.47 1.25
N PRO A 134 -4.95 -10.76 1.32
CA PRO A 134 -4.37 -11.70 2.28
C PRO A 134 -2.84 -11.77 2.22
N GLY A 135 -2.25 -11.74 1.01
CA GLY A 135 -0.79 -11.76 0.85
C GLY A 135 -0.09 -10.59 1.51
N PHE A 136 -0.64 -9.39 1.39
CA PHE A 136 -0.07 -8.20 2.03
C PHE A 136 -0.35 -8.15 3.54
N ILE A 137 -1.47 -8.70 4.01
CA ILE A 137 -1.71 -8.88 5.46
C ILE A 137 -0.65 -9.83 6.03
N LEU A 138 -0.43 -10.97 5.39
CA LEU A 138 0.60 -11.95 5.79
C LEU A 138 2.01 -11.31 5.78
N LEU A 139 2.35 -10.56 4.74
CA LEU A 139 3.63 -9.85 4.69
C LEU A 139 3.76 -8.82 5.81
N GLY A 140 2.70 -8.08 6.13
CA GLY A 140 2.66 -7.18 7.28
C GLY A 140 2.97 -7.91 8.59
N LYS A 141 2.38 -9.08 8.81
CA LYS A 141 2.64 -9.93 10.00
C LYS A 141 4.07 -10.48 10.04
N ILE A 142 4.67 -10.76 8.89
CA ILE A 142 6.10 -11.13 8.79
C ILE A 142 6.98 -9.95 9.19
N LEU A 143 6.68 -8.75 8.71
CA LEU A 143 7.43 -7.54 9.03
C LEU A 143 7.37 -7.19 10.52
N GLU A 144 6.21 -7.38 11.18
CA GLU A 144 6.10 -7.26 12.63
C GLU A 144 7.05 -8.19 13.37
N LYS A 145 7.19 -9.44 12.92
CA LYS A 145 8.16 -10.38 13.51
C LYS A 145 9.61 -9.95 13.26
N ILE A 146 9.93 -9.44 12.08
CA ILE A 146 11.29 -9.00 11.73
C ILE A 146 11.71 -7.79 12.56
N PHE A 147 10.83 -6.80 12.71
CA PHE A 147 11.15 -5.56 13.42
C PHE A 147 10.84 -5.63 14.93
N GLY A 148 10.07 -6.62 15.38
CA GLY A 148 9.71 -6.82 16.79
C GLY A 148 8.68 -5.82 17.33
N GLU A 149 8.01 -5.08 16.46
CA GLU A 149 7.05 -4.04 16.80
C GLU A 149 5.77 -4.15 15.94
N PRO A 150 4.62 -3.64 16.41
CA PRO A 150 3.41 -3.55 15.60
C PRO A 150 3.62 -2.76 14.30
N LEU A 151 2.89 -3.12 13.24
CA LEU A 151 3.07 -2.58 11.90
C LEU A 151 2.97 -1.04 11.83
N ASN A 152 2.03 -0.45 12.57
CA ASN A 152 1.88 1.01 12.65
C ASN A 152 3.11 1.67 13.29
N LYS A 153 3.72 1.06 14.31
CA LYS A 153 4.94 1.56 14.93
C LYS A 153 6.14 1.42 14.00
N CYS A 154 6.26 0.29 13.31
CA CYS A 154 7.29 0.11 12.28
C CYS A 154 7.20 1.20 11.21
N PHE A 155 5.99 1.50 10.73
CA PHE A 155 5.76 2.55 9.75
C PHE A 155 6.13 3.93 10.29
N ASP A 156 5.67 4.28 11.49
CA ASP A 156 5.95 5.57 12.11
C ASP A 156 7.46 5.83 12.22
N GLU A 157 8.21 4.85 12.75
CA GLU A 157 9.64 5.02 13.04
C GLU A 157 10.52 4.93 11.79
N LEU A 158 10.20 3.99 10.88
CA LEU A 158 11.08 3.67 9.76
C LEU A 158 10.71 4.38 8.46
N VAL A 159 9.50 4.90 8.33
CA VAL A 159 9.02 5.54 7.11
C VAL A 159 8.51 6.96 7.39
N ALA A 160 7.50 7.11 8.24
CA ALA A 160 6.81 8.39 8.41
C ALA A 160 7.73 9.47 8.98
N LYS A 161 8.42 9.21 10.08
CA LYS A 161 9.36 10.17 10.69
C LYS A 161 10.50 10.56 9.77
N PRO A 162 11.25 9.61 9.15
CA PRO A 162 12.34 9.98 8.25
C PRO A 162 11.92 10.79 7.04
N LEU A 163 10.70 10.61 6.55
CA LEU A 163 10.15 11.35 5.40
C LEU A 163 9.36 12.60 5.83
N GLY A 164 9.18 12.84 7.13
CA GLY A 164 8.40 13.97 7.65
C GLY A 164 6.90 13.89 7.29
N LEU A 165 6.32 12.69 7.26
CA LEU A 165 4.89 12.46 6.99
C LEU A 165 4.08 12.70 8.28
N ASN A 166 3.91 13.94 8.66
CA ASN A 166 3.38 14.32 9.98
C ASN A 166 1.86 14.11 10.12
N ASN A 167 1.13 13.94 9.02
CA ASN A 167 -0.32 13.75 8.96
C ASN A 167 -0.68 12.39 8.35
N THR A 168 0.25 11.45 8.37
CA THR A 168 0.06 10.12 7.80
C THR A 168 0.17 9.09 8.92
N SER A 169 -0.92 8.40 9.21
CA SER A 169 -0.94 7.41 10.29
C SER A 169 -2.05 6.37 10.11
N PHE A 170 -1.89 5.25 10.76
CA PHE A 170 -3.01 4.38 11.08
C PHE A 170 -3.80 4.98 12.25
N LEU A 171 -5.12 4.73 12.29
CA LEU A 171 -6.00 5.12 13.39
C LEU A 171 -5.80 6.60 13.80
N PRO A 172 -6.00 7.57 12.89
CA PRO A 172 -5.78 8.98 13.21
C PRO A 172 -6.62 9.41 14.42
N MET A 173 -5.99 10.14 15.36
CA MET A 173 -6.65 10.59 16.60
C MET A 173 -7.70 11.68 16.35
N ASP A 174 -7.44 12.56 15.38
CA ASP A 174 -8.39 13.58 14.94
C ASP A 174 -8.90 13.22 13.54
N THR A 175 -10.17 12.89 13.46
CA THR A 175 -10.87 12.52 12.23
C THR A 175 -11.86 13.60 11.78
N SER A 176 -11.92 14.73 12.46
CA SER A 176 -12.85 15.83 12.15
C SER A 176 -12.70 16.37 10.74
N ASN A 177 -11.48 16.32 10.20
CA ASN A 177 -11.12 16.73 8.84
C ASN A 177 -10.78 15.54 7.93
N ALA A 178 -11.39 14.38 8.18
CA ALA A 178 -11.26 13.24 7.27
C ALA A 178 -12.44 13.18 6.29
N VAL A 179 -12.18 12.76 5.06
CA VAL A 179 -13.25 12.46 4.10
C VAL A 179 -14.07 11.30 4.64
N ASN A 180 -15.37 11.44 4.57
CA ASN A 180 -16.27 10.34 4.89
C ASN A 180 -16.26 9.32 3.73
N SER A 181 -15.78 8.12 3.99
CA SER A 181 -15.73 7.04 3.00
C SER A 181 -17.09 6.34 2.77
N ASN A 182 -18.13 6.72 3.54
CA ASN A 182 -19.46 6.15 3.42
C ASN A 182 -20.53 7.25 3.39
N LEU A 183 -21.31 7.31 2.32
CA LEU A 183 -22.35 8.32 2.11
C LEU A 183 -23.57 8.18 3.03
N ASN A 184 -23.81 7.00 3.59
CA ASN A 184 -25.00 6.71 4.38
C ASN A 184 -24.79 6.83 5.89
N GLU A 185 -23.53 6.84 6.34
CA GLU A 185 -23.15 6.87 7.75
C GLU A 185 -21.89 7.73 7.92
N ASP A 186 -21.76 8.44 9.05
CA ASP A 186 -20.50 9.13 9.38
C ASP A 186 -19.46 8.10 9.81
N LYS A 187 -18.54 7.79 8.90
CA LYS A 187 -17.42 6.86 9.09
C LYS A 187 -16.06 7.54 8.90
N ARG A 188 -15.97 8.84 9.21
CA ARG A 188 -14.71 9.58 9.14
C ARG A 188 -13.62 8.91 9.98
N GLY A 189 -12.47 8.68 9.37
CA GLY A 189 -11.33 8.04 10.04
C GLY A 189 -11.51 6.54 10.31
N ILE A 190 -12.60 5.93 9.83
CA ILE A 190 -12.77 4.48 9.84
C ILE A 190 -12.34 3.95 8.47
N VAL A 191 -11.37 3.02 8.47
CA VAL A 191 -10.90 2.39 7.25
C VAL A 191 -12.03 1.69 6.49
N ASN A 192 -12.07 1.84 5.17
CA ASN A 192 -13.13 1.25 4.36
C ASN A 192 -12.95 -0.25 4.09
N ASP A 193 -11.72 -0.77 4.10
CA ASP A 193 -11.41 -2.19 3.87
C ASP A 193 -11.91 -3.07 5.02
N TYR A 194 -12.83 -3.99 4.73
CA TYR A 194 -13.46 -4.86 5.74
C TYR A 194 -12.47 -5.80 6.45
N ASN A 195 -11.44 -6.29 5.76
CA ASN A 195 -10.43 -7.14 6.41
C ASN A 195 -9.60 -6.30 7.38
N CYS A 196 -9.23 -5.09 6.98
CA CYS A 196 -8.50 -4.17 7.86
C CYS A 196 -9.37 -3.73 9.06
N GLN A 197 -10.66 -3.40 8.86
CA GLN A 197 -11.57 -3.12 9.97
C GLN A 197 -11.63 -4.28 10.96
N PHE A 198 -11.82 -5.49 10.47
CA PHE A 198 -11.84 -6.72 11.28
C PHE A 198 -10.54 -6.90 12.09
N LEU A 199 -9.40 -6.50 11.52
CA LEU A 199 -8.08 -6.57 12.15
C LEU A 199 -7.77 -5.35 13.05
N GLY A 200 -8.76 -4.51 13.36
CA GLY A 200 -8.60 -3.36 14.27
C GLY A 200 -8.05 -2.11 13.61
N GLY A 201 -8.11 -1.99 12.28
CA GLY A 201 -7.72 -0.80 11.54
C GLY A 201 -6.24 -0.69 11.18
N VAL A 202 -5.42 -1.70 11.54
CA VAL A 202 -3.98 -1.77 11.19
C VAL A 202 -3.69 -3.07 10.46
N ALA A 203 -3.41 -3.00 9.17
CA ALA A 203 -3.09 -4.18 8.39
C ALA A 203 -2.16 -3.86 7.20
N GLY A 204 -1.44 -4.87 6.72
CA GLY A 204 -0.50 -4.69 5.60
C GLY A 204 -1.16 -4.35 4.26
N ASN A 205 -2.47 -4.49 4.15
CA ASN A 205 -3.21 -4.24 2.90
C ASN A 205 -3.93 -2.90 2.85
N ALA A 206 -4.28 -2.30 3.99
CA ALA A 206 -5.08 -1.08 4.11
C ALA A 206 -5.00 -0.48 5.52
N GLY A 207 -5.62 0.68 5.76
CA GLY A 207 -5.79 1.31 7.06
C GLY A 207 -5.00 2.59 7.28
N LEU A 208 -4.13 2.96 6.35
CA LEU A 208 -3.40 4.22 6.41
C LEU A 208 -4.32 5.40 6.02
N PHE A 209 -4.21 6.49 6.74
CA PHE A 209 -4.80 7.79 6.38
C PHE A 209 -3.69 8.79 6.08
N SER A 210 -3.90 9.67 5.11
CA SER A 210 -2.91 10.67 4.71
C SER A 210 -3.57 11.89 4.07
N ASN A 211 -2.81 12.95 3.89
CA ASN A 211 -3.21 14.14 3.13
C ASN A 211 -2.33 14.34 1.90
N ILE A 212 -2.72 15.29 1.04
CA ILE A 212 -2.04 15.55 -0.24
C ILE A 212 -0.57 15.99 -0.06
N TYR A 213 -0.23 16.68 1.03
CA TYR A 213 1.15 17.13 1.28
C TYR A 213 2.07 15.96 1.61
N ASP A 214 1.64 15.07 2.50
CA ASP A 214 2.45 13.92 2.90
C ASP A 214 2.56 12.91 1.75
N ILE A 215 1.49 12.71 0.96
CA ILE A 215 1.55 11.91 -0.27
C ILE A 215 2.59 12.50 -1.23
N THR A 216 2.65 13.84 -1.37
CA THR A 216 3.64 14.49 -2.22
C THR A 216 5.07 14.21 -1.75
N LYS A 217 5.34 14.25 -0.44
CA LYS A 217 6.66 13.89 0.10
C LYS A 217 7.01 12.43 -0.19
N TYR A 218 6.02 11.52 -0.03
CA TYR A 218 6.23 10.11 -0.36
C TYR A 218 6.51 9.91 -1.86
N VAL A 219 5.80 10.62 -2.75
CA VAL A 219 6.08 10.60 -4.20
C VAL A 219 7.48 11.12 -4.50
N SER A 220 7.90 12.22 -3.86
CA SER A 220 9.27 12.76 -4.01
C SER A 220 10.33 11.75 -3.55
N PHE A 221 10.08 11.02 -2.46
CA PHE A 221 10.95 9.93 -2.00
C PHE A 221 11.08 8.84 -3.06
N ILE A 222 9.99 8.40 -3.69
CA ILE A 222 10.02 7.42 -4.80
C ILE A 222 10.80 7.97 -5.99
N GLN A 223 10.57 9.23 -6.38
CA GLN A 223 11.31 9.90 -7.48
C GLN A 223 12.82 10.02 -7.17
N ASN A 224 13.19 10.12 -5.87
CA ASN A 224 14.57 10.11 -5.40
C ASN A 224 15.13 8.68 -5.20
N ARG A 225 14.51 7.69 -5.85
CA ARG A 225 14.96 6.28 -5.89
C ARG A 225 15.15 5.66 -4.50
N GLY A 226 14.21 5.92 -3.61
CA GLY A 226 14.18 5.28 -2.29
C GLY A 226 15.00 5.98 -1.20
N LYS A 227 15.75 7.04 -1.52
CA LYS A 227 16.50 7.80 -0.49
C LYS A 227 15.55 8.71 0.30
N PRO A 228 15.68 8.80 1.64
CA PRO A 228 16.77 8.28 2.46
C PRO A 228 16.54 6.91 3.09
N LEU A 229 15.47 6.17 2.77
CA LEU A 229 15.07 4.97 3.51
C LEU A 229 15.88 3.72 3.13
N PHE A 230 16.23 3.58 1.86
CA PHE A 230 17.01 2.45 1.34
C PHE A 230 17.84 2.86 0.13
N SER A 231 18.74 1.97 -0.29
CA SER A 231 19.67 2.20 -1.39
C SER A 231 18.98 2.27 -2.75
N GLU A 232 19.65 2.91 -3.72
CA GLU A 232 19.22 2.91 -5.11
C GLU A 232 19.21 1.50 -5.71
N GLU A 233 20.10 0.61 -5.27
CA GLU A 233 20.13 -0.79 -5.67
C GLU A 233 18.84 -1.51 -5.29
N THR A 234 18.38 -1.34 -4.05
CA THR A 234 17.11 -1.89 -3.57
C THR A 234 15.92 -1.29 -4.33
N PHE A 235 15.95 0.01 -4.66
CA PHE A 235 14.94 0.63 -5.49
C PHE A 235 14.89 0.00 -6.90
N LEU A 236 16.02 -0.15 -7.57
CA LEU A 236 16.10 -0.75 -8.90
C LEU A 236 15.66 -2.22 -8.89
N LEU A 237 16.00 -2.95 -7.83
CA LEU A 237 15.47 -4.29 -7.62
C LEU A 237 13.94 -4.29 -7.54
N ALA A 238 13.35 -3.37 -6.78
CA ALA A 238 11.89 -3.26 -6.65
C ALA A 238 11.22 -2.84 -7.96
N ALA A 239 11.87 -2.00 -8.75
CA ALA A 239 11.39 -1.47 -10.02
C ALA A 239 11.50 -2.45 -11.20
N HIS A 240 12.20 -3.59 -11.04
CA HIS A 240 12.34 -4.59 -12.08
C HIS A 240 11.06 -5.41 -12.27
N ASN A 241 10.80 -5.89 -13.51
CA ASN A 241 9.68 -6.81 -13.77
C ASN A 241 9.99 -8.20 -13.22
N HIS A 242 9.30 -8.61 -12.17
CA HIS A 242 9.46 -9.90 -11.50
C HIS A 242 8.48 -10.99 -11.99
N THR A 243 7.53 -10.65 -12.85
CA THR A 243 6.45 -11.53 -13.32
C THR A 243 6.42 -11.63 -14.84
N MET A 244 7.60 -11.65 -15.46
CA MET A 244 7.72 -11.73 -16.92
C MET A 244 6.97 -12.97 -17.45
N GLY A 245 6.13 -12.77 -18.48
CA GLY A 245 5.33 -13.84 -19.08
C GLY A 245 4.01 -14.17 -18.36
N MET A 246 3.71 -13.53 -17.22
CA MET A 246 2.40 -13.61 -16.55
C MET A 246 1.43 -12.57 -17.11
N ARG A 247 0.13 -12.68 -16.77
CA ARG A 247 -0.93 -11.77 -17.27
C ARG A 247 -0.70 -10.30 -16.93
N GLU A 248 0.08 -10.03 -15.89
CA GLU A 248 0.36 -8.67 -15.41
C GLU A 248 1.83 -8.56 -15.02
N SER A 249 2.47 -7.49 -15.46
CA SER A 249 3.85 -7.19 -15.10
C SER A 249 3.91 -6.47 -13.76
N ARG A 250 4.67 -7.03 -12.81
CA ARG A 250 4.84 -6.51 -11.46
C ARG A 250 6.30 -6.31 -11.08
N GLY A 251 6.58 -5.16 -10.47
CA GLY A 251 7.72 -4.98 -9.58
C GLY A 251 7.39 -5.48 -8.17
N LEU A 252 8.25 -5.21 -7.20
CA LEU A 252 7.98 -5.54 -5.79
C LEU A 252 7.01 -4.52 -5.19
N GLY A 253 5.75 -4.90 -5.06
CA GLY A 253 4.67 -4.05 -4.58
C GLY A 253 4.11 -3.06 -5.60
N PHE A 254 4.74 -2.91 -6.77
CA PHE A 254 4.34 -1.97 -7.81
C PHE A 254 3.80 -2.67 -9.05
N LEU A 255 2.89 -2.01 -9.77
CA LEU A 255 2.59 -2.37 -11.14
C LEU A 255 3.76 -1.93 -12.02
N TYR A 256 4.27 -2.84 -12.84
CA TYR A 256 5.30 -2.52 -13.83
C TYR A 256 4.62 -2.24 -15.18
N VAL A 257 4.89 -1.08 -15.75
CA VAL A 257 4.43 -0.70 -17.09
C VAL A 257 5.65 -0.53 -17.96
N ASP A 258 5.77 -1.37 -18.99
CA ASP A 258 6.79 -1.24 -20.02
C ASP A 258 6.20 -0.45 -21.20
N ASP A 259 6.38 0.85 -21.17
CA ASP A 259 5.99 1.76 -22.27
C ASP A 259 7.19 2.15 -23.16
N GLY A 260 8.30 1.42 -23.05
CA GLY A 260 9.56 1.71 -23.73
C GLY A 260 10.43 2.75 -23.02
N TYR A 261 9.99 3.28 -21.86
CA TYR A 261 10.71 4.28 -21.07
C TYR A 261 11.20 3.78 -19.70
N ASN A 262 11.14 2.48 -19.41
CA ASN A 262 11.50 1.90 -18.11
C ASN A 262 10.78 2.56 -16.92
N GLN A 263 9.52 2.88 -17.08
CA GLN A 263 8.77 3.48 -16.01
C GLN A 263 8.25 2.41 -15.06
N THR A 264 8.53 2.57 -13.78
CA THR A 264 7.79 1.89 -12.73
C THR A 264 6.35 2.37 -12.81
N GLY A 265 5.42 1.46 -13.01
CA GLY A 265 3.99 1.75 -13.06
C GLY A 265 3.56 2.59 -11.87
N GLY A 266 2.56 3.40 -12.11
CA GLY A 266 2.12 4.41 -11.17
C GLY A 266 1.83 3.86 -9.78
N LEU A 267 2.14 4.66 -8.80
CA LEU A 267 1.80 4.47 -7.38
C LEU A 267 0.30 4.23 -7.14
N PHE A 268 -0.55 4.44 -8.15
CA PHE A 268 -1.99 4.59 -8.01
C PHE A 268 -2.82 3.76 -9.01
N SER A 269 -2.24 2.75 -9.64
CA SER A 269 -3.05 1.83 -10.43
C SER A 269 -3.65 0.76 -9.52
N GLN A 270 -4.93 0.91 -9.20
CA GLN A 270 -5.79 -0.20 -8.79
C GLN A 270 -6.32 -0.91 -10.00
#